data_5c671a8acd2f59e2f5b2ef520ebd46ff
#
_entry.id   5c671a8acd2f59e2f5b2ef520ebd46ff
#
_cell.length_a   1.000
_cell.length_b   1.000
_cell.length_c   1.000
_cell.angle_alpha   90.00
_cell.angle_beta   90.00
_cell.angle_gamma   90.00
#
_symmetry.space_group_name_H-M   'P 1'
#
loop_
_entity.id
_entity.type
_entity.pdbx_description
1 polymer ?
#
loop_
_entity_poly.entity_id
_entity_poly.type
_entity_poly.pdbx_seq_one_letter_code
_entity_poly.pdbx_strand_id
1 'polypeptide(L)'
;MKKNLKRSTLCVQAGWEPKNGDPRVLPIIQSTTFKYDNSEEMAMLFDLKKEGYFYTRLQNPTNDAVAKKIAALEGGVGAMLTSSGQAANFYAVFNICEAGDHIVASNEVYGGTYNLFGVTMKKLGIECTFVNPDADEEEIQAAFKPNTKVLFGETVSNPGCNVLDIEKFARIAHKNGVPLIVDNTFATPINCRPFEWGCDIVTHSTTKYMDGHASQIGGAIVDSGNFDWNANAEKFPGLCTPDDSYHGLTYTKTFGKMGYIQKLVAQLMRDLGSIPSPHNSFLLNMGLETLHLRMQQHCKNAQRVAEFLHDDPRVAWVHFCGLKDDKFYSLGQKYMPNGSCGVIAFGLNGDRDTAIKFMDSLEMIAIVTHVADARTCV
;
A
#
# COMPACT_ATOMS: atom_id res chain seq x y z
N MET A 1 -22.68 1.70 0.96
CA MET A 1 -22.28 2.58 -0.16
C MET A 1 -23.08 2.23 -1.41
N LYS A 2 -23.53 3.22 -2.20
CA LYS A 2 -24.18 2.98 -3.50
C LYS A 2 -23.18 2.26 -4.42
N LYS A 3 -23.53 1.06 -4.87
CA LYS A 3 -22.74 0.29 -5.84
C LYS A 3 -22.58 1.12 -7.13
N ASN A 4 -21.36 1.20 -7.67
CA ASN A 4 -20.98 1.84 -8.95
C ASN A 4 -20.64 3.35 -8.94
N LEU A 5 -20.08 3.89 -7.88
CA LEU A 5 -19.48 5.24 -7.94
C LEU A 5 -18.14 5.22 -8.69
N LYS A 6 -17.90 6.23 -9.54
CA LYS A 6 -16.58 6.43 -10.18
C LYS A 6 -15.50 6.74 -9.16
N ARG A 7 -14.23 6.38 -9.45
CA ARG A 7 -13.07 6.65 -8.57
C ARG A 7 -13.01 8.14 -8.16
N SER A 8 -13.25 9.07 -9.07
CA SER A 8 -13.32 10.51 -8.79
C SER A 8 -14.39 10.88 -7.76
N THR A 9 -15.55 10.24 -7.82
CA THR A 9 -16.62 10.45 -6.82
C THR A 9 -16.23 9.83 -5.47
N LEU A 10 -15.58 8.65 -5.47
CA LEU A 10 -15.11 8.00 -4.24
C LEU A 10 -14.05 8.86 -3.52
N CYS A 11 -13.15 9.53 -4.25
CA CYS A 11 -12.18 10.47 -3.67
C CYS A 11 -12.86 11.51 -2.75
N VAL A 12 -14.02 12.01 -3.16
CA VAL A 12 -14.73 13.08 -2.43
C VAL A 12 -15.75 12.53 -1.43
N GLN A 13 -16.48 11.46 -1.80
CA GLN A 13 -17.68 11.06 -1.06
C GLN A 13 -17.50 9.83 -0.15
N ALA A 14 -16.45 9.01 -0.35
CA ALA A 14 -16.28 7.81 0.45
C ALA A 14 -15.70 8.11 1.85
N GLY A 15 -16.01 7.23 2.80
CA GLY A 15 -15.43 7.20 4.15
C GLY A 15 -16.16 8.01 5.20
N TRP A 16 -16.54 9.27 4.90
CA TRP A 16 -17.33 10.09 5.81
C TRP A 16 -18.76 10.27 5.27
N GLU A 17 -19.75 9.81 6.02
CA GLU A 17 -21.17 9.90 5.69
C GLU A 17 -21.90 10.67 6.80
N PRO A 18 -21.94 12.03 6.73
CA PRO A 18 -22.55 12.85 7.76
C PRO A 18 -24.07 12.63 7.83
N LYS A 19 -24.61 12.55 9.04
CA LYS A 19 -26.03 12.51 9.34
C LYS A 19 -26.55 13.93 9.56
N ASN A 20 -27.88 14.05 9.77
CA ASN A 20 -28.47 15.36 10.08
C ASN A 20 -27.86 15.97 11.35
N GLY A 21 -27.27 17.16 11.20
CA GLY A 21 -26.57 17.85 12.30
C GLY A 21 -25.08 17.56 12.43
N ASP A 22 -24.55 16.56 11.71
CA ASP A 22 -23.12 16.29 11.69
C ASP A 22 -22.35 17.34 10.87
N PRO A 23 -21.07 17.58 11.18
CA PRO A 23 -20.22 18.43 10.38
C PRO A 23 -20.08 17.87 8.95
N ARG A 24 -20.16 18.75 7.95
CA ARG A 24 -19.97 18.35 6.55
C ARG A 24 -18.57 17.79 6.29
N VAL A 25 -17.56 18.37 6.91
CA VAL A 25 -16.15 17.94 6.82
C VAL A 25 -15.91 16.85 7.84
N LEU A 26 -15.06 15.88 7.52
CA LEU A 26 -14.59 14.87 8.46
C LEU A 26 -14.01 15.55 9.72
N PRO A 27 -14.56 15.31 10.92
CA PRO A 27 -14.02 15.91 12.15
C PRO A 27 -12.71 15.30 12.58
N ILE A 28 -11.84 16.09 13.20
CA ILE A 28 -10.62 15.59 13.87
C ILE A 28 -11.00 15.20 15.30
N ILE A 29 -11.06 13.91 15.58
CA ILE A 29 -11.35 13.39 16.92
C ILE A 29 -10.04 13.10 17.64
N GLN A 30 -9.49 14.12 18.30
CA GLN A 30 -8.25 14.06 19.05
C GLN A 30 -8.50 13.60 20.48
N SER A 31 -8.79 12.31 20.65
CA SER A 31 -9.05 11.69 21.96
C SER A 31 -8.25 10.41 22.12
N THR A 32 -7.72 10.17 23.33
CA THR A 32 -7.04 8.92 23.67
C THR A 32 -8.03 7.78 23.84
N THR A 33 -9.16 8.05 24.49
CA THR A 33 -10.18 7.07 24.88
C THR A 33 -11.59 7.63 24.70
N PHE A 34 -12.57 6.77 24.83
CA PHE A 34 -13.98 7.08 24.61
C PHE A 34 -14.81 6.69 25.84
N LYS A 35 -15.92 7.38 26.08
CA LYS A 35 -16.85 7.10 27.18
C LYS A 35 -17.76 5.94 26.80
N TYR A 36 -18.07 5.11 27.78
CA TYR A 36 -19.08 4.06 27.72
C TYR A 36 -20.25 4.40 28.63
N ASP A 37 -21.43 3.84 28.35
CA ASP A 37 -22.59 4.04 29.18
C ASP A 37 -22.56 3.14 30.42
N ASN A 38 -21.96 1.96 30.32
CA ASN A 38 -21.80 1.00 31.41
C ASN A 38 -20.63 0.04 31.18
N SER A 39 -20.30 -0.76 32.18
CA SER A 39 -19.19 -1.72 32.12
C SER A 39 -19.45 -2.90 31.19
N GLU A 40 -20.68 -3.27 30.93
CA GLU A 40 -21.04 -4.34 29.99
C GLU A 40 -20.76 -3.94 28.56
N GLU A 41 -21.12 -2.70 28.17
CA GLU A 41 -20.77 -2.12 26.86
C GLU A 41 -19.25 -2.12 26.63
N MET A 42 -18.48 -1.73 27.65
CA MET A 42 -17.03 -1.76 27.59
C MET A 42 -16.51 -3.19 27.38
N ALA A 43 -17.01 -4.17 28.15
CA ALA A 43 -16.60 -5.56 28.04
C ALA A 43 -16.89 -6.14 26.65
N MET A 44 -18.06 -5.84 26.05
CA MET A 44 -18.41 -6.29 24.70
C MET A 44 -17.45 -5.74 23.63
N LEU A 45 -16.96 -4.52 23.77
CA LEU A 45 -15.96 -3.93 22.87
C LEU A 45 -14.60 -4.62 23.01
N PHE A 46 -14.15 -4.87 24.24
CA PHE A 46 -12.89 -5.58 24.52
C PHE A 46 -12.91 -7.02 23.99
N ASP A 47 -14.05 -7.69 24.08
CA ASP A 47 -14.25 -9.06 23.57
C ASP A 47 -14.49 -9.12 22.04
N LEU A 48 -14.44 -7.99 21.34
CA LEU A 48 -14.76 -7.86 19.90
C LEU A 48 -16.18 -8.36 19.54
N LYS A 49 -17.11 -8.35 20.50
CA LYS A 49 -18.53 -8.74 20.33
C LYS A 49 -19.41 -7.60 19.84
N LYS A 50 -18.91 -6.36 19.91
CA LYS A 50 -19.59 -5.15 19.47
C LYS A 50 -18.61 -4.24 18.73
N GLU A 51 -19.08 -3.57 17.68
CA GLU A 51 -18.32 -2.52 17.02
C GLU A 51 -18.37 -1.22 17.82
N GLY A 52 -17.26 -0.49 17.87
CA GLY A 52 -17.17 0.80 18.54
C GLY A 52 -15.74 1.22 18.84
N TYR A 53 -15.59 2.38 19.46
CA TYR A 53 -14.30 2.95 19.78
C TYR A 53 -14.07 2.90 21.29
N PHE A 54 -12.87 2.48 21.70
CA PHE A 54 -12.50 2.48 23.12
C PHE A 54 -11.09 3.08 23.36
N TYR A 55 -10.18 2.93 22.43
CA TYR A 55 -8.83 3.48 22.56
C TYR A 55 -8.23 3.80 21.17
N THR A 56 -7.74 5.02 21.00
CA THR A 56 -7.27 5.52 19.68
C THR A 56 -6.12 4.71 19.09
N ARG A 57 -5.29 4.05 19.91
CA ARG A 57 -4.21 3.20 19.40
C ARG A 57 -4.74 2.05 18.52
N LEU A 58 -5.93 1.53 18.80
CA LEU A 58 -6.55 0.50 17.97
C LEU A 58 -7.38 1.12 16.84
N GLN A 59 -8.29 2.02 17.20
CA GLN A 59 -9.25 2.62 16.28
C GLN A 59 -9.59 4.04 16.70
N ASN A 60 -9.81 4.90 15.70
CA ASN A 60 -10.24 6.28 15.89
C ASN A 60 -11.21 6.66 14.75
N PRO A 61 -12.34 7.35 15.03
CA PRO A 61 -13.33 7.66 14.01
C PRO A 61 -12.79 8.42 12.80
N THR A 62 -11.82 9.33 13.00
CA THR A 62 -11.16 10.06 11.91
C THR A 62 -10.32 9.12 11.04
N ASN A 63 -9.49 8.29 11.68
CA ASN A 63 -8.63 7.33 10.99
C ASN A 63 -9.46 6.31 10.20
N ASP A 64 -10.52 5.79 10.80
CA ASP A 64 -11.39 4.78 10.19
C ASP A 64 -12.16 5.33 8.98
N ALA A 65 -12.59 6.59 9.03
CA ALA A 65 -13.21 7.23 7.88
C ALA A 65 -12.25 7.29 6.69
N VAL A 66 -10.99 7.62 6.93
CA VAL A 66 -9.96 7.68 5.88
C VAL A 66 -9.58 6.27 5.40
N ALA A 67 -9.44 5.30 6.30
CA ALA A 67 -9.23 3.90 5.95
C ALA A 67 -10.36 3.37 5.05
N LYS A 68 -11.62 3.64 5.39
CA LYS A 68 -12.80 3.29 4.57
C LYS A 68 -12.77 3.95 3.19
N LYS A 69 -12.29 5.19 3.09
CA LYS A 69 -12.12 5.88 1.81
C LYS A 69 -11.08 5.18 0.93
N ILE A 70 -9.93 4.82 1.50
CA ILE A 70 -8.85 4.13 0.76
C ILE A 70 -9.31 2.72 0.35
N ALA A 71 -9.99 1.97 1.23
CA ALA A 71 -10.57 0.67 0.90
C ALA A 71 -11.55 0.79 -0.28
N ALA A 72 -12.43 1.80 -0.28
CA ALA A 72 -13.36 2.03 -1.38
C ALA A 72 -12.66 2.42 -2.69
N LEU A 73 -11.57 3.19 -2.62
CA LEU A 73 -10.78 3.56 -3.79
C LEU A 73 -10.08 2.36 -4.41
N GLU A 74 -9.50 1.48 -3.63
CA GLU A 74 -8.88 0.23 -4.11
C GLU A 74 -9.92 -0.83 -4.49
N GLY A 75 -11.14 -0.77 -3.94
CA GLY A 75 -12.16 -1.80 -4.12
C GLY A 75 -12.03 -2.97 -3.15
N GLY A 76 -11.35 -2.76 -2.02
CA GLY A 76 -11.18 -3.74 -0.95
C GLY A 76 -12.35 -3.81 0.01
N VAL A 77 -12.35 -4.87 0.84
CA VAL A 77 -13.38 -5.08 1.89
C VAL A 77 -13.12 -4.25 3.13
N GLY A 78 -11.85 -3.92 3.41
CA GLY A 78 -11.44 -3.13 4.55
C GLY A 78 -10.01 -2.62 4.42
N ALA A 79 -9.66 -1.65 5.26
CA ALA A 79 -8.31 -1.11 5.35
C ALA A 79 -7.95 -0.72 6.78
N MET A 80 -6.65 -0.64 7.05
CA MET A 80 -6.06 -0.08 8.26
C MET A 80 -5.01 0.97 7.90
N LEU A 81 -5.02 2.12 8.59
CA LEU A 81 -3.95 3.12 8.47
C LEU A 81 -2.79 2.80 9.40
N THR A 82 -1.60 3.17 8.97
CA THR A 82 -0.36 3.07 9.75
C THR A 82 0.40 4.39 9.75
N SER A 83 1.36 4.56 10.65
CA SER A 83 2.17 5.78 10.78
C SER A 83 3.18 5.99 9.65
N SER A 84 3.40 5.00 8.79
CA SER A 84 4.29 5.07 7.62
C SER A 84 4.03 3.94 6.64
N GLY A 85 4.46 4.09 5.37
CA GLY A 85 4.44 3.00 4.38
C GLY A 85 5.27 1.79 4.81
N GLN A 86 6.39 2.00 5.49
CA GLN A 86 7.21 0.91 6.02
C GLN A 86 6.49 0.13 7.13
N ALA A 87 5.74 0.81 7.99
CA ALA A 87 4.89 0.14 8.96
C ALA A 87 3.77 -0.66 8.26
N ALA A 88 3.22 -0.15 7.14
CA ALA A 88 2.24 -0.88 6.35
C ALA A 88 2.84 -2.17 5.77
N ASN A 89 4.01 -2.10 5.12
CA ASN A 89 4.68 -3.27 4.56
C ASN A 89 5.08 -4.28 5.66
N PHE A 90 5.59 -3.80 6.79
CA PHE A 90 5.91 -4.65 7.93
C PHE A 90 4.68 -5.37 8.47
N TYR A 91 3.61 -4.65 8.77
CA TYR A 91 2.41 -5.23 9.36
C TYR A 91 1.68 -6.16 8.39
N ALA A 92 1.61 -5.81 7.10
CA ALA A 92 0.97 -6.65 6.11
C ALA A 92 1.62 -8.04 6.05
N VAL A 93 2.94 -8.12 6.13
CA VAL A 93 3.67 -9.38 6.11
C VAL A 93 3.65 -10.05 7.49
N PHE A 94 3.94 -9.30 8.56
CA PHE A 94 4.04 -9.84 9.91
C PHE A 94 2.71 -10.37 10.46
N ASN A 95 1.58 -9.93 9.90
CA ASN A 95 0.25 -10.46 10.24
C ASN A 95 0.08 -11.96 9.90
N ILE A 96 0.87 -12.46 8.95
CA ILE A 96 0.76 -13.82 8.41
C ILE A 96 2.07 -14.60 8.44
N CYS A 97 3.16 -13.99 8.91
CA CYS A 97 4.46 -14.62 9.08
C CYS A 97 4.85 -14.66 10.56
N GLU A 98 5.50 -15.75 10.95
CA GLU A 98 6.06 -15.98 12.27
C GLU A 98 7.55 -16.36 12.17
N ALA A 99 8.24 -16.50 13.31
CA ALA A 99 9.60 -16.99 13.31
C ALA A 99 9.70 -18.38 12.66
N GLY A 100 10.61 -18.54 11.71
CA GLY A 100 10.77 -19.74 10.91
C GLY A 100 10.06 -19.67 9.55
N ASP A 101 9.29 -18.64 9.27
CA ASP A 101 8.61 -18.45 7.98
C ASP A 101 9.50 -17.77 6.92
N HIS A 102 9.02 -17.78 5.69
CA HIS A 102 9.75 -17.31 4.53
C HIS A 102 8.88 -16.40 3.63
N ILE A 103 9.52 -15.38 3.07
CA ILE A 103 8.96 -14.42 2.11
C ILE A 103 9.64 -14.63 0.76
N VAL A 104 8.88 -14.59 -0.34
CA VAL A 104 9.41 -14.34 -1.68
C VAL A 104 9.05 -12.91 -2.06
N ALA A 105 10.01 -12.10 -2.49
CA ALA A 105 9.79 -10.70 -2.85
C ALA A 105 10.52 -10.35 -4.14
N SER A 106 9.92 -9.43 -4.93
CA SER A 106 10.66 -8.81 -6.03
C SER A 106 11.91 -8.11 -5.50
N ASN A 107 13.04 -8.23 -6.22
CA ASN A 107 14.23 -7.44 -5.94
C ASN A 107 14.11 -5.98 -6.39
N GLU A 108 13.07 -5.67 -7.17
CA GLU A 108 12.73 -4.34 -7.62
C GLU A 108 11.61 -3.73 -6.75
N VAL A 109 11.95 -3.48 -5.51
CA VAL A 109 11.09 -2.78 -4.52
C VAL A 109 11.86 -1.61 -3.94
N TYR A 110 11.15 -0.69 -3.31
CA TYR A 110 11.76 0.42 -2.59
C TYR A 110 12.89 -0.06 -1.67
N GLY A 111 14.04 0.63 -1.69
CA GLY A 111 15.25 0.21 -0.95
C GLY A 111 15.02 0.00 0.55
N GLY A 112 14.09 0.76 1.17
CA GLY A 112 13.68 0.52 2.56
C GLY A 112 12.95 -0.82 2.74
N THR A 113 12.10 -1.22 1.79
CA THR A 113 11.39 -2.51 1.80
C THR A 113 12.36 -3.67 1.54
N TYR A 114 13.31 -3.49 0.62
CA TYR A 114 14.39 -4.45 0.40
C TYR A 114 15.19 -4.72 1.69
N ASN A 115 15.59 -3.65 2.38
CA ASN A 115 16.29 -3.77 3.66
C ASN A 115 15.39 -4.35 4.77
N LEU A 116 14.11 -3.97 4.82
CA LEU A 116 13.15 -4.49 5.79
C LEU A 116 13.08 -6.02 5.71
N PHE A 117 12.85 -6.57 4.51
CA PHE A 117 12.70 -8.01 4.33
C PHE A 117 14.04 -8.76 4.37
N GLY A 118 15.07 -8.22 3.72
CA GLY A 118 16.38 -8.88 3.61
C GLY A 118 17.23 -8.85 4.87
N VAL A 119 17.03 -7.86 5.75
CA VAL A 119 17.88 -7.64 6.92
C VAL A 119 17.08 -7.59 8.23
N THR A 120 16.08 -6.69 8.29
CA THR A 120 15.40 -6.42 9.56
C THR A 120 14.53 -7.58 10.02
N MET A 121 13.75 -8.19 9.11
CA MET A 121 12.85 -9.30 9.46
C MET A 121 13.61 -10.60 9.80
N LYS A 122 14.86 -10.75 9.37
CA LYS A 122 15.73 -11.84 9.85
C LYS A 122 15.95 -11.85 11.36
N LYS A 123 15.93 -10.66 11.99
CA LYS A 123 16.01 -10.55 13.46
C LYS A 123 14.77 -11.11 14.16
N LEU A 124 13.66 -11.24 13.44
CA LEU A 124 12.41 -11.86 13.90
C LEU A 124 12.31 -13.32 13.47
N GLY A 125 13.38 -13.89 12.89
CA GLY A 125 13.41 -15.26 12.41
C GLY A 125 12.67 -15.48 11.08
N ILE A 126 12.34 -14.42 10.34
CA ILE A 126 11.66 -14.51 9.05
C ILE A 126 12.69 -14.28 7.93
N GLU A 127 12.80 -15.24 7.02
CA GLU A 127 13.73 -15.18 5.90
C GLU A 127 13.05 -14.62 4.63
N CYS A 128 13.86 -14.04 3.72
CA CYS A 128 13.39 -13.56 2.43
C CYS A 128 14.31 -14.02 1.30
N THR A 129 13.71 -14.51 0.21
CA THR A 129 14.38 -14.71 -1.09
C THR A 129 13.88 -13.65 -2.05
N PHE A 130 14.80 -12.86 -2.61
CA PHE A 130 14.49 -11.90 -3.65
C PHE A 130 14.59 -12.55 -5.02
N VAL A 131 13.63 -12.22 -5.91
CA VAL A 131 13.54 -12.72 -7.27
C VAL A 131 13.53 -11.56 -8.26
N ASN A 132 14.05 -11.79 -9.46
CA ASN A 132 13.87 -10.86 -10.57
C ASN A 132 12.40 -10.93 -11.03
N PRO A 133 11.62 -9.83 -11.01
CA PRO A 133 10.22 -9.87 -11.42
C PRO A 133 10.03 -10.16 -12.92
N ASP A 134 11.08 -9.97 -13.72
CA ASP A 134 11.07 -10.25 -15.16
C ASP A 134 11.46 -11.69 -15.51
N ALA A 135 11.95 -12.46 -14.54
CA ALA A 135 12.26 -13.88 -14.74
C ALA A 135 11.01 -14.68 -15.15
N ASP A 136 11.23 -15.85 -15.75
CA ASP A 136 10.13 -16.78 -16.06
C ASP A 136 9.48 -17.34 -14.80
N GLU A 137 8.29 -17.90 -15.00
CA GLU A 137 7.48 -18.41 -13.86
C GLU A 137 8.22 -19.54 -13.11
N GLU A 138 8.97 -20.40 -13.82
CA GLU A 138 9.73 -21.50 -13.25
C GLU A 138 10.84 -21.00 -12.32
N GLU A 139 11.56 -19.95 -12.71
CA GLU A 139 12.62 -19.36 -11.89
C GLU A 139 12.03 -18.71 -10.64
N ILE A 140 10.94 -17.94 -10.76
CA ILE A 140 10.28 -17.36 -9.60
C ILE A 140 9.70 -18.47 -8.69
N GLN A 141 9.11 -19.52 -9.29
CA GLN A 141 8.57 -20.67 -8.57
C GLN A 141 9.65 -21.40 -7.77
N ALA A 142 10.86 -21.51 -8.27
CA ALA A 142 11.97 -22.18 -7.61
C ALA A 142 12.42 -21.49 -6.31
N ALA A 143 12.06 -20.22 -6.11
CA ALA A 143 12.35 -19.47 -4.87
C ALA A 143 11.41 -19.84 -3.71
N PHE A 144 10.28 -20.52 -3.99
CA PHE A 144 9.32 -20.88 -2.95
C PHE A 144 9.81 -22.07 -2.13
N LYS A 145 9.65 -21.99 -0.83
CA LYS A 145 9.92 -23.04 0.16
C LYS A 145 8.60 -23.52 0.79
N PRO A 146 8.57 -24.69 1.45
CA PRO A 146 7.35 -25.15 2.14
C PRO A 146 6.78 -24.16 3.16
N ASN A 147 7.65 -23.38 3.81
CA ASN A 147 7.33 -22.35 4.79
C ASN A 147 7.14 -20.96 4.19
N THR A 148 7.06 -20.81 2.87
CA THR A 148 6.75 -19.51 2.25
C THR A 148 5.30 -19.13 2.53
N LYS A 149 5.09 -17.89 3.00
CA LYS A 149 3.79 -17.34 3.39
C LYS A 149 3.26 -16.25 2.47
N VAL A 150 4.11 -15.62 1.66
CA VAL A 150 3.72 -14.46 0.86
C VAL A 150 4.64 -14.28 -0.35
N LEU A 151 4.07 -13.77 -1.45
CA LEU A 151 4.79 -13.15 -2.55
C LEU A 151 4.55 -11.65 -2.50
N PHE A 152 5.61 -10.85 -2.59
CA PHE A 152 5.55 -9.38 -2.48
C PHE A 152 6.14 -8.68 -3.71
N GLY A 153 5.51 -7.59 -4.17
CA GLY A 153 6.02 -6.75 -5.24
C GLY A 153 5.54 -5.30 -5.16
N GLU A 154 5.99 -4.45 -6.07
CA GLU A 154 5.50 -3.07 -6.25
C GLU A 154 4.91 -2.89 -7.64
N THR A 155 3.78 -2.18 -7.78
CA THR A 155 3.13 -1.92 -9.08
C THR A 155 4.07 -1.22 -10.05
N VAL A 156 4.75 -0.18 -9.58
CA VAL A 156 5.81 0.55 -10.29
C VAL A 156 6.99 0.71 -9.34
N SER A 157 8.12 0.12 -9.68
CA SER A 157 9.27 0.04 -8.79
C SER A 157 9.97 1.37 -8.56
N ASN A 158 10.60 1.53 -7.40
CA ASN A 158 11.42 2.67 -7.02
C ASN A 158 12.89 2.20 -6.79
N PRO A 159 13.89 2.70 -7.54
CA PRO A 159 13.85 3.82 -8.47
C PRO A 159 13.67 3.43 -9.96
N GLY A 160 13.62 2.15 -10.28
CA GLY A 160 13.71 1.66 -11.67
C GLY A 160 12.54 2.04 -12.59
N CYS A 161 11.38 2.42 -12.04
CA CYS A 161 10.13 2.67 -12.77
C CYS A 161 9.61 1.46 -13.58
N ASN A 162 10.08 0.26 -13.25
CA ASN A 162 9.66 -0.99 -13.89
C ASN A 162 8.23 -1.37 -13.44
N VAL A 163 7.45 -1.93 -14.34
CA VAL A 163 6.06 -2.32 -14.09
C VAL A 163 5.97 -3.81 -13.80
N LEU A 164 5.42 -4.16 -12.63
CA LEU A 164 5.19 -5.55 -12.22
C LEU A 164 4.12 -6.21 -13.10
N ASP A 165 4.36 -7.41 -13.60
CA ASP A 165 3.29 -8.25 -14.14
C ASP A 165 2.48 -8.86 -12.98
N ILE A 166 1.43 -8.13 -12.57
CA ILE A 166 0.61 -8.47 -11.41
C ILE A 166 -0.08 -9.81 -11.59
N GLU A 167 -0.62 -10.10 -12.79
CA GLU A 167 -1.29 -11.39 -13.06
C GLU A 167 -0.33 -12.57 -13.00
N LYS A 168 0.90 -12.42 -13.51
CA LYS A 168 1.94 -13.44 -13.39
C LYS A 168 2.24 -13.74 -11.92
N PHE A 169 2.48 -12.70 -11.12
CA PHE A 169 2.76 -12.85 -9.70
C PHE A 169 1.57 -13.43 -8.94
N ALA A 170 0.33 -13.04 -9.25
CA ALA A 170 -0.87 -13.60 -8.63
C ALA A 170 -1.00 -15.10 -8.92
N ARG A 171 -0.82 -15.52 -10.17
CA ARG A 171 -0.87 -16.96 -10.52
C ARG A 171 0.17 -17.77 -9.76
N ILE A 172 1.40 -17.27 -9.66
CA ILE A 172 2.49 -17.95 -8.95
C ILE A 172 2.16 -18.03 -7.46
N ALA A 173 1.73 -16.93 -6.83
CA ALA A 173 1.37 -16.89 -5.43
C ALA A 173 0.25 -17.90 -5.11
N HIS A 174 -0.83 -17.83 -5.85
CA HIS A 174 -1.99 -18.70 -5.63
C HIS A 174 -1.70 -20.18 -5.89
N LYS A 175 -0.86 -20.51 -6.89
CA LYS A 175 -0.38 -21.87 -7.12
C LYS A 175 0.34 -22.45 -5.91
N ASN A 176 0.98 -21.60 -5.12
CA ASN A 176 1.68 -21.98 -3.90
C ASN A 176 0.81 -21.85 -2.64
N GLY A 177 -0.47 -21.50 -2.77
CA GLY A 177 -1.39 -21.31 -1.65
C GLY A 177 -0.98 -20.15 -0.72
N VAL A 178 -0.42 -19.08 -1.27
CA VAL A 178 -0.03 -17.87 -0.53
C VAL A 178 -0.62 -16.63 -1.19
N PRO A 179 -0.89 -15.55 -0.43
CA PRO A 179 -1.38 -14.30 -1.00
C PRO A 179 -0.27 -13.55 -1.76
N LEU A 180 -0.69 -12.75 -2.75
CA LEU A 180 0.10 -11.70 -3.35
C LEU A 180 -0.14 -10.37 -2.62
N ILE A 181 0.92 -9.74 -2.11
CA ILE A 181 0.90 -8.37 -1.58
C ILE A 181 1.60 -7.45 -2.57
N VAL A 182 0.95 -6.33 -2.92
CA VAL A 182 1.52 -5.34 -3.83
C VAL A 182 1.52 -3.95 -3.19
N ASP A 183 2.69 -3.32 -3.15
CA ASP A 183 2.80 -1.90 -2.83
C ASP A 183 2.36 -1.07 -4.05
N ASN A 184 1.23 -0.38 -3.93
CA ASN A 184 0.60 0.39 -5.01
C ASN A 184 0.81 1.91 -4.85
N THR A 185 1.89 2.31 -4.18
CA THR A 185 2.16 3.70 -3.81
C THR A 185 2.24 4.63 -5.03
N PHE A 186 2.96 4.25 -6.09
CA PHE A 186 3.19 5.13 -7.24
C PHE A 186 2.01 5.17 -8.21
N ALA A 187 1.40 4.05 -8.51
CA ALA A 187 0.24 4.01 -9.39
C ALA A 187 -1.00 4.63 -8.72
N THR A 188 -1.17 4.47 -7.42
CA THR A 188 -2.38 4.80 -6.66
C THR A 188 -3.63 4.08 -7.20
N PRO A 189 -4.74 3.99 -6.46
CA PRO A 189 -5.97 3.38 -6.96
C PRO A 189 -6.62 4.15 -8.13
N ILE A 190 -6.08 5.31 -8.48
CA ILE A 190 -6.57 6.08 -9.63
C ILE A 190 -6.10 5.44 -10.93
N ASN A 191 -4.82 5.08 -11.01
CA ASN A 191 -4.23 4.54 -12.23
C ASN A 191 -4.27 3.01 -12.28
N CYS A 192 -4.05 2.33 -11.16
CA CYS A 192 -4.10 0.87 -11.05
C CYS A 192 -4.87 0.42 -9.80
N ARG A 193 -5.67 -0.61 -9.92
CA ARG A 193 -6.25 -1.40 -8.82
C ARG A 193 -5.72 -2.82 -8.91
N PRO A 194 -4.69 -3.18 -8.15
CA PRO A 194 -4.10 -4.51 -8.22
C PRO A 194 -5.08 -5.66 -7.97
N PHE A 195 -6.16 -5.41 -7.21
CA PHE A 195 -7.23 -6.40 -6.97
C PHE A 195 -7.97 -6.84 -8.24
N GLU A 196 -8.06 -5.97 -9.25
CA GLU A 196 -8.67 -6.30 -10.55
C GLU A 196 -7.81 -7.32 -11.34
N TRP A 197 -6.56 -7.54 -10.91
CA TRP A 197 -5.55 -8.38 -11.54
C TRP A 197 -5.08 -9.56 -10.67
N GLY A 198 -5.82 -9.86 -9.60
CA GLY A 198 -5.58 -11.02 -8.74
C GLY A 198 -4.69 -10.78 -7.52
N CYS A 199 -4.28 -9.54 -7.24
CA CYS A 199 -3.64 -9.21 -5.98
C CYS A 199 -4.63 -9.39 -4.81
N ASP A 200 -4.13 -9.80 -3.64
CA ASP A 200 -4.95 -10.07 -2.46
C ASP A 200 -4.89 -8.94 -1.45
N ILE A 201 -3.71 -8.36 -1.24
CA ILE A 201 -3.47 -7.30 -0.27
C ILE A 201 -2.69 -6.19 -0.95
N VAL A 202 -3.10 -4.95 -0.73
CA VAL A 202 -2.40 -3.77 -1.22
C VAL A 202 -1.86 -2.97 -0.05
N THR A 203 -0.61 -2.51 -0.17
CA THR A 203 -0.02 -1.54 0.76
C THR A 203 0.23 -0.20 0.06
N HIS A 204 0.31 0.86 0.88
CA HIS A 204 0.63 2.20 0.41
C HIS A 204 1.52 2.94 1.40
N SER A 205 2.48 3.69 0.89
CA SER A 205 2.97 4.87 1.57
C SER A 205 2.02 6.03 1.25
N THR A 206 1.11 6.35 2.16
CA THR A 206 0.16 7.47 1.97
C THR A 206 0.86 8.83 2.01
N THR A 207 2.13 8.85 2.45
CA THR A 207 3.06 9.97 2.42
C THR A 207 3.22 10.59 1.02
N LYS A 208 3.02 9.79 -0.04
CA LYS A 208 3.31 10.12 -1.42
C LYS A 208 2.10 10.76 -2.10
N TYR A 209 1.71 10.34 -3.29
CA TYR A 209 0.61 10.94 -4.05
C TYR A 209 -0.71 11.04 -3.29
N MET A 210 -1.01 10.12 -2.35
CA MET A 210 -2.26 10.20 -1.59
C MET A 210 -2.36 11.47 -0.74
N ASP A 211 -1.29 11.84 -0.03
CA ASP A 211 -1.15 13.15 0.62
C ASP A 211 -0.94 14.24 -0.43
N GLY A 212 0.08 14.10 -1.28
CA GLY A 212 0.42 14.96 -2.40
C GLY A 212 0.92 16.35 -2.03
N HIS A 213 1.18 16.62 -0.77
CA HIS A 213 1.58 17.94 -0.25
C HIS A 213 2.89 17.90 0.57
N ALA A 214 3.47 16.71 0.78
CA ALA A 214 4.60 16.48 1.68
C ALA A 214 4.32 16.98 3.12
N SER A 215 3.06 16.87 3.56
CA SER A 215 2.58 17.44 4.82
C SER A 215 2.46 16.43 5.95
N GLN A 216 2.37 15.13 5.63
CA GLN A 216 2.26 14.06 6.62
C GLN A 216 2.99 12.78 6.17
N ILE A 217 3.37 11.96 7.14
CA ILE A 217 3.87 10.61 6.93
C ILE A 217 2.78 9.63 7.34
N GLY A 218 2.51 8.63 6.49
CA GLY A 218 1.52 7.61 6.79
C GLY A 218 1.61 6.42 5.84
N GLY A 219 0.84 5.39 6.15
CA GLY A 219 0.67 4.19 5.33
C GLY A 219 -0.74 3.66 5.41
N ALA A 220 -1.06 2.71 4.54
CA ALA A 220 -2.32 1.99 4.56
C ALA A 220 -2.11 0.55 4.09
N ILE A 221 -2.92 -0.34 4.65
CA ILE A 221 -3.05 -1.74 4.23
C ILE A 221 -4.50 -1.94 3.84
N VAL A 222 -4.74 -2.53 2.67
CA VAL A 222 -6.08 -2.81 2.15
C VAL A 222 -6.17 -4.30 1.82
N ASP A 223 -7.24 -4.95 2.24
CA ASP A 223 -7.54 -6.35 1.92
C ASP A 223 -8.66 -6.42 0.87
N SER A 224 -8.44 -7.22 -0.17
CA SER A 224 -9.46 -7.53 -1.18
C SER A 224 -10.61 -8.38 -0.60
N GLY A 225 -10.33 -9.19 0.43
CA GLY A 225 -11.21 -10.23 0.96
C GLY A 225 -11.43 -11.41 -0.01
N ASN A 226 -10.54 -11.59 -1.00
CA ASN A 226 -10.66 -12.65 -2.00
C ASN A 226 -9.76 -13.85 -1.74
N PHE A 227 -8.68 -13.71 -0.98
CA PHE A 227 -7.81 -14.85 -0.64
C PHE A 227 -8.54 -15.80 0.31
N ASP A 228 -8.58 -17.07 -0.05
CA ASP A 228 -9.21 -18.11 0.79
C ASP A 228 -8.22 -18.63 1.84
N TRP A 229 -8.23 -17.94 3.01
CA TRP A 229 -7.41 -18.31 4.17
C TRP A 229 -7.75 -19.72 4.67
N ASN A 230 -9.04 -20.12 4.62
CA ASN A 230 -9.47 -21.40 5.15
C ASN A 230 -9.03 -22.58 4.26
N ALA A 231 -9.00 -22.40 2.94
CA ALA A 231 -8.45 -23.40 2.02
C ALA A 231 -6.94 -23.63 2.25
N ASN A 232 -6.25 -22.66 2.86
CA ASN A 232 -4.81 -22.68 3.15
C ASN A 232 -4.53 -22.63 4.67
N ALA A 233 -5.45 -23.10 5.51
CA ALA A 233 -5.41 -22.92 6.98
C ALA A 233 -4.13 -23.44 7.64
N GLU A 234 -3.53 -24.52 7.12
CA GLU A 234 -2.28 -25.06 7.64
C GLU A 234 -1.10 -24.06 7.51
N LYS A 235 -1.13 -23.21 6.48
CA LYS A 235 -0.14 -22.13 6.29
C LYS A 235 -0.43 -20.92 7.16
N PHE A 236 -1.69 -20.65 7.51
CA PHE A 236 -2.12 -19.44 8.21
C PHE A 236 -2.88 -19.72 9.50
N PRO A 237 -2.28 -20.49 10.45
CA PRO A 237 -2.96 -20.84 11.70
C PRO A 237 -3.38 -19.60 12.49
N GLY A 238 -2.59 -18.53 12.51
CA GLY A 238 -2.91 -17.29 13.23
C GLY A 238 -4.20 -16.58 12.79
N LEU A 239 -4.78 -16.95 11.63
CA LEU A 239 -6.08 -16.47 11.15
C LEU A 239 -7.19 -17.51 11.30
N CYS A 240 -6.83 -18.81 11.19
CA CYS A 240 -7.77 -19.91 10.98
C CYS A 240 -7.97 -20.80 12.21
N THR A 241 -7.16 -20.62 13.26
CA THR A 241 -7.28 -21.36 14.54
C THR A 241 -7.64 -20.41 15.69
N PRO A 242 -8.07 -20.94 16.85
CA PRO A 242 -8.33 -20.13 18.03
C PRO A 242 -7.11 -19.30 18.47
N ASP A 243 -7.32 -18.01 18.70
CA ASP A 243 -6.30 -17.04 19.15
C ASP A 243 -6.37 -16.86 20.65
N ASP A 244 -5.25 -17.06 21.34
CA ASP A 244 -5.14 -16.93 22.80
C ASP A 244 -5.34 -15.47 23.27
N SER A 245 -5.05 -14.47 22.42
CA SER A 245 -5.23 -13.05 22.74
C SER A 245 -6.68 -12.66 22.95
N TYR A 246 -7.63 -13.43 22.39
CA TYR A 246 -9.07 -13.14 22.44
C TYR A 246 -9.89 -14.38 22.82
N HIS A 247 -9.47 -15.09 23.87
CA HIS A 247 -10.24 -16.20 24.46
C HIS A 247 -10.66 -17.28 23.47
N GLY A 248 -9.80 -17.60 22.51
CA GLY A 248 -10.05 -18.62 21.49
C GLY A 248 -10.88 -18.16 20.30
N LEU A 249 -10.97 -16.86 20.04
CA LEU A 249 -11.57 -16.32 18.82
C LEU A 249 -10.80 -16.78 17.58
N THR A 250 -11.50 -17.17 16.52
CA THR A 250 -10.91 -17.46 15.20
C THR A 250 -11.29 -16.35 14.23
N TYR A 251 -10.30 -15.59 13.72
CA TYR A 251 -10.56 -14.39 12.92
C TYR A 251 -11.37 -14.66 11.65
N THR A 252 -11.00 -15.68 10.87
CA THR A 252 -11.73 -16.03 9.63
C THR A 252 -13.16 -16.49 9.89
N LYS A 253 -13.41 -17.20 10.99
CA LYS A 253 -14.74 -17.65 11.38
C LYS A 253 -15.61 -16.51 11.90
N THR A 254 -15.04 -15.61 12.71
CA THR A 254 -15.78 -14.54 13.38
C THR A 254 -16.07 -13.37 12.43
N PHE A 255 -15.08 -12.98 11.62
CA PHE A 255 -15.16 -11.77 10.79
C PHE A 255 -15.22 -12.06 9.29
N GLY A 256 -15.18 -13.33 8.88
CA GLY A 256 -15.23 -13.72 7.47
C GLY A 256 -14.15 -13.02 6.66
N LYS A 257 -14.55 -12.33 5.60
CA LYS A 257 -13.63 -11.59 4.71
C LYS A 257 -12.84 -10.48 5.39
N MET A 258 -13.29 -9.99 6.54
CA MET A 258 -12.58 -8.95 7.32
C MET A 258 -11.55 -9.53 8.30
N GLY A 259 -11.40 -10.87 8.38
CA GLY A 259 -10.54 -11.53 9.37
C GLY A 259 -9.10 -11.04 9.37
N TYR A 260 -8.51 -10.83 8.19
CA TYR A 260 -7.15 -10.33 8.04
C TYR A 260 -6.97 -8.89 8.61
N ILE A 261 -7.88 -7.97 8.24
CA ILE A 261 -7.85 -6.59 8.76
C ILE A 261 -8.17 -6.55 10.27
N GLN A 262 -9.11 -7.37 10.72
CA GLN A 262 -9.46 -7.40 12.15
C GLN A 262 -8.29 -7.90 13.01
N LYS A 263 -7.53 -8.90 12.56
CA LYS A 263 -6.30 -9.34 13.24
C LYS A 263 -5.25 -8.23 13.27
N LEU A 264 -5.03 -7.53 12.16
CA LEU A 264 -4.13 -6.38 12.12
C LEU A 264 -4.45 -5.34 13.19
N VAL A 265 -5.73 -4.97 13.31
CA VAL A 265 -6.20 -3.97 14.28
C VAL A 265 -6.16 -4.51 15.70
N ALA A 266 -6.76 -5.66 15.91
CA ALA A 266 -6.99 -6.21 17.25
C ALA A 266 -5.72 -6.73 17.91
N GLN A 267 -4.76 -7.21 17.15
CA GLN A 267 -3.50 -7.77 17.66
C GLN A 267 -2.30 -6.85 17.37
N LEU A 268 -1.92 -6.66 16.12
CA LEU A 268 -0.67 -5.97 15.80
C LEU A 268 -0.73 -4.47 16.13
N MET A 269 -1.78 -3.78 15.76
CA MET A 269 -1.92 -2.36 16.08
C MET A 269 -2.07 -2.15 17.59
N ARG A 270 -2.86 -3.00 18.27
CA ARG A 270 -3.00 -2.97 19.73
C ARG A 270 -1.66 -3.09 20.44
N ASP A 271 -0.81 -4.04 20.02
CA ASP A 271 0.38 -4.45 20.78
C ASP A 271 1.61 -3.63 20.38
N LEU A 272 1.78 -3.33 19.08
CA LEU A 272 2.96 -2.66 18.54
C LEU A 272 2.73 -1.16 18.26
N GLY A 273 1.48 -0.72 18.11
CA GLY A 273 1.16 0.67 17.79
C GLY A 273 1.39 1.00 16.32
N SER A 274 2.03 2.14 16.02
CA SER A 274 2.22 2.70 14.67
C SER A 274 0.94 3.25 14.03
N ILE A 275 0.01 3.71 14.86
CA ILE A 275 -1.19 4.42 14.38
C ILE A 275 -0.82 5.84 13.95
N PRO A 276 -1.37 6.40 12.87
CA PRO A 276 -1.24 7.82 12.57
C PRO A 276 -2.09 8.66 13.53
N SER A 277 -1.67 9.90 13.78
CA SER A 277 -2.52 10.83 14.52
C SER A 277 -3.80 11.15 13.72
N PRO A 278 -4.94 11.43 14.38
CA PRO A 278 -6.15 11.87 13.68
C PRO A 278 -5.94 13.14 12.85
N HIS A 279 -5.02 14.01 13.25
CA HIS A 279 -4.64 15.19 12.48
C HIS A 279 -3.97 14.82 11.15
N ASN A 280 -3.02 13.87 11.15
CA ASN A 280 -2.39 13.39 9.93
C ASN A 280 -3.41 12.70 9.01
N SER A 281 -4.34 11.95 9.58
CA SER A 281 -5.42 11.31 8.81
C SER A 281 -6.36 12.35 8.18
N PHE A 282 -6.63 13.46 8.88
CA PHE A 282 -7.39 14.57 8.31
C PHE A 282 -6.65 15.22 7.12
N LEU A 283 -5.34 15.50 7.25
CA LEU A 283 -4.53 16.02 6.14
C LEU A 283 -4.53 15.06 4.95
N LEU A 284 -4.38 13.76 5.21
CA LEU A 284 -4.48 12.73 4.19
C LEU A 284 -5.85 12.74 3.50
N ASN A 285 -6.95 12.91 4.25
CA ASN A 285 -8.29 13.04 3.65
C ASN A 285 -8.36 14.20 2.66
N MET A 286 -7.80 15.36 3.01
CA MET A 286 -7.74 16.52 2.12
C MET A 286 -6.95 16.21 0.83
N GLY A 287 -5.83 15.51 0.94
CA GLY A 287 -5.05 15.03 -0.21
C GLY A 287 -5.85 14.07 -1.09
N LEU A 288 -6.55 13.11 -0.49
CA LEU A 288 -7.36 12.12 -1.21
C LEU A 288 -8.51 12.76 -2.02
N GLU A 289 -9.11 13.84 -1.54
CA GLU A 289 -10.21 14.50 -2.23
C GLU A 289 -9.82 15.03 -3.62
N THR A 290 -8.56 15.42 -3.81
CA THR A 290 -8.02 15.91 -5.08
C THR A 290 -7.15 14.90 -5.82
N LEU A 291 -6.98 13.69 -5.29
CA LEU A 291 -6.05 12.69 -5.83
C LEU A 291 -6.29 12.40 -7.31
N HIS A 292 -7.54 12.24 -7.71
CA HIS A 292 -7.89 11.93 -9.11
C HIS A 292 -7.50 13.05 -10.09
N LEU A 293 -7.58 14.32 -9.69
CA LEU A 293 -7.18 15.47 -10.50
C LEU A 293 -5.65 15.55 -10.58
N ARG A 294 -4.97 15.38 -9.45
CA ARG A 294 -3.52 15.46 -9.36
C ARG A 294 -2.85 14.34 -10.16
N MET A 295 -3.33 13.09 -10.03
CA MET A 295 -2.77 11.95 -10.79
C MET A 295 -2.88 12.16 -12.30
N GLN A 296 -4.00 12.65 -12.81
CA GLN A 296 -4.14 12.96 -14.23
C GLN A 296 -3.10 13.99 -14.68
N GLN A 297 -2.88 15.04 -13.90
CA GLN A 297 -1.91 16.08 -14.25
C GLN A 297 -0.47 15.59 -14.11
N HIS A 298 -0.15 14.81 -13.06
CA HIS A 298 1.17 14.20 -12.89
C HIS A 298 1.53 13.29 -14.08
N CYS A 299 0.62 12.40 -14.48
CA CYS A 299 0.86 11.50 -15.62
C CYS A 299 1.05 12.28 -16.92
N LYS A 300 0.23 13.31 -17.17
CA LYS A 300 0.37 14.16 -18.36
C LYS A 300 1.70 14.92 -18.38
N ASN A 301 2.13 15.44 -17.24
CA ASN A 301 3.41 16.14 -17.13
C ASN A 301 4.58 15.16 -17.32
N ALA A 302 4.53 14.01 -16.65
CA ALA A 302 5.57 12.99 -16.77
C ALA A 302 5.74 12.51 -18.22
N GLN A 303 4.64 12.26 -18.94
CA GLN A 303 4.70 11.87 -20.34
C GLN A 303 5.46 12.89 -21.18
N ARG A 304 5.12 14.17 -21.05
CA ARG A 304 5.80 15.25 -21.80
C ARG A 304 7.28 15.41 -21.43
N VAL A 305 7.60 15.27 -20.14
CA VAL A 305 8.99 15.36 -19.67
C VAL A 305 9.79 14.15 -20.14
N ALA A 306 9.21 12.95 -20.08
CA ALA A 306 9.86 11.73 -20.57
C ALA A 306 10.15 11.79 -22.07
N GLU A 307 9.19 12.25 -22.88
CA GLU A 307 9.38 12.48 -24.33
C GLU A 307 10.48 13.52 -24.59
N PHE A 308 10.48 14.63 -23.87
CA PHE A 308 11.54 15.65 -23.99
C PHE A 308 12.92 15.08 -23.64
N LEU A 309 13.03 14.33 -22.54
CA LEU A 309 14.30 13.72 -22.12
C LEU A 309 14.76 12.63 -23.10
N HIS A 310 13.82 11.86 -23.65
CA HIS A 310 14.10 10.82 -24.64
C HIS A 310 14.72 11.38 -25.93
N ASP A 311 14.24 12.55 -26.36
CA ASP A 311 14.71 13.22 -27.57
C ASP A 311 15.98 14.07 -27.38
N ASP A 312 16.43 14.29 -26.13
CA ASP A 312 17.59 15.12 -25.81
C ASP A 312 18.90 14.32 -25.98
N PRO A 313 19.83 14.77 -26.89
CA PRO A 313 21.08 14.04 -27.14
C PRO A 313 22.05 13.98 -25.95
N ARG A 314 21.79 14.73 -24.86
CA ARG A 314 22.57 14.68 -23.62
C ARG A 314 22.12 13.58 -22.69
N VAL A 315 20.95 12.99 -22.94
CA VAL A 315 20.37 11.89 -22.17
C VAL A 315 20.74 10.56 -22.81
N ALA A 316 21.28 9.65 -21.99
CA ALA A 316 21.73 8.32 -22.47
C ALA A 316 20.58 7.31 -22.49
N TRP A 317 19.66 7.40 -21.54
CA TRP A 317 18.51 6.51 -21.42
C TRP A 317 17.40 7.16 -20.57
N VAL A 318 16.16 6.76 -20.81
CA VAL A 318 14.99 7.13 -20.01
C VAL A 318 14.18 5.86 -19.71
N HIS A 319 13.83 5.62 -18.46
CA HIS A 319 12.89 4.59 -18.05
C HIS A 319 11.57 5.23 -17.63
N PHE A 320 10.57 5.01 -18.45
CA PHE A 320 9.19 5.46 -18.21
C PHE A 320 8.25 4.64 -19.08
N CYS A 321 7.40 3.83 -18.49
CA CYS A 321 6.51 2.90 -19.20
C CYS A 321 5.45 3.56 -20.10
N GLY A 322 5.39 4.89 -20.16
CA GLY A 322 4.61 5.65 -21.15
C GLY A 322 5.31 5.87 -22.50
N LEU A 323 6.61 5.60 -22.60
CA LEU A 323 7.36 5.65 -23.87
C LEU A 323 7.17 4.33 -24.62
N LYS A 324 6.93 4.40 -25.95
CA LYS A 324 6.60 3.21 -26.79
C LYS A 324 7.72 2.19 -26.90
N ASP A 325 8.96 2.62 -26.78
CA ASP A 325 10.16 1.81 -26.82
C ASP A 325 10.66 1.36 -25.44
N ASP A 326 10.00 1.80 -24.35
CA ASP A 326 10.29 1.28 -23.03
C ASP A 326 9.89 -0.19 -22.92
N LYS A 327 10.74 -0.99 -22.28
CA LYS A 327 10.53 -2.43 -22.06
C LYS A 327 9.16 -2.76 -21.42
N PHE A 328 8.68 -1.88 -20.55
CA PHE A 328 7.45 -2.07 -19.79
C PHE A 328 6.23 -1.36 -20.40
N TYR A 329 6.34 -0.80 -21.61
CA TYR A 329 5.23 -0.11 -22.26
C TYR A 329 3.95 -0.96 -22.31
N SER A 330 4.06 -2.22 -22.75
CA SER A 330 2.92 -3.13 -22.88
C SER A 330 2.24 -3.40 -21.53
N LEU A 331 3.02 -3.64 -20.46
CA LEU A 331 2.49 -3.80 -19.10
C LEU A 331 1.90 -2.50 -18.58
N GLY A 332 2.55 -1.36 -18.84
CA GLY A 332 2.03 -0.04 -18.52
C GLY A 332 0.67 0.22 -19.14
N GLN A 333 0.49 -0.09 -20.42
CA GLN A 333 -0.79 0.05 -21.12
C GLN A 333 -1.85 -0.93 -20.59
N LYS A 334 -1.45 -2.15 -20.22
CA LYS A 334 -2.34 -3.16 -19.67
C LYS A 334 -2.91 -2.75 -18.31
N TYR A 335 -2.05 -2.40 -17.36
CA TYR A 335 -2.44 -2.15 -15.96
C TYR A 335 -2.84 -0.70 -15.69
N MET A 336 -2.28 0.25 -16.45
CA MET A 336 -2.39 1.69 -16.23
C MET A 336 -2.65 2.46 -17.52
N PRO A 337 -3.74 2.16 -18.27
CA PRO A 337 -4.00 2.71 -19.59
C PRO A 337 -4.20 4.25 -19.60
N ASN A 338 -4.45 4.85 -18.44
CA ASN A 338 -4.67 6.29 -18.30
C ASN A 338 -3.42 7.03 -17.75
N GLY A 339 -2.27 6.37 -17.71
CA GLY A 339 -1.00 6.88 -17.19
C GLY A 339 -0.56 6.18 -15.92
N SER A 340 0.76 6.07 -15.71
CA SER A 340 1.36 5.30 -14.62
C SER A 340 1.54 6.11 -13.34
N CYS A 341 2.39 7.11 -13.40
CA CYS A 341 2.74 7.99 -12.26
C CYS A 341 3.46 9.25 -12.77
N GLY A 342 4.00 10.04 -11.85
CA GLY A 342 4.79 11.24 -12.15
C GLY A 342 6.30 11.04 -11.96
N VAL A 343 6.79 9.79 -11.86
CA VAL A 343 8.21 9.47 -11.63
C VAL A 343 8.84 9.01 -12.96
N ILE A 344 10.03 9.52 -13.24
CA ILE A 344 10.84 9.18 -14.43
C ILE A 344 12.25 8.91 -13.94
N ALA A 345 12.86 7.80 -14.35
CA ALA A 345 14.28 7.56 -14.15
C ALA A 345 15.03 7.80 -15.47
N PHE A 346 16.16 8.49 -15.43
CA PHE A 346 16.97 8.74 -16.62
C PHE A 346 18.45 8.90 -16.29
N GLY A 347 19.30 8.65 -17.26
CA GLY A 347 20.75 8.83 -17.16
C GLY A 347 21.27 9.80 -18.20
N LEU A 348 22.24 10.62 -17.80
CA LEU A 348 22.93 11.55 -18.71
C LEU A 348 24.10 10.86 -19.41
N ASN A 349 24.46 11.35 -20.59
CA ASN A 349 25.73 11.01 -21.22
C ASN A 349 26.90 11.60 -20.40
N GLY A 350 27.62 10.74 -19.67
CA GLY A 350 28.70 11.15 -18.79
C GLY A 350 28.85 10.21 -17.58
N ASP A 351 29.52 10.72 -16.60
CA ASP A 351 29.82 10.02 -15.35
C ASP A 351 28.98 10.56 -14.16
N ARG A 352 29.28 10.08 -12.97
CA ARG A 352 28.63 10.51 -11.72
C ARG A 352 28.78 12.03 -11.51
N ASP A 353 29.93 12.61 -11.85
CA ASP A 353 30.20 14.05 -11.65
C ASP A 353 29.33 14.91 -12.58
N THR A 354 29.04 14.39 -13.77
CA THR A 354 28.08 15.02 -14.71
C THR A 354 26.67 15.03 -14.12
N ALA A 355 26.21 13.94 -13.51
CA ALA A 355 24.92 13.87 -12.85
C ALA A 355 24.85 14.83 -11.63
N ILE A 356 25.88 14.88 -10.80
CA ILE A 356 25.98 15.82 -9.67
C ILE A 356 25.87 17.26 -10.17
N LYS A 357 26.67 17.66 -11.17
CA LYS A 357 26.63 19.00 -11.74
C LYS A 357 25.25 19.37 -12.30
N PHE A 358 24.59 18.42 -12.94
CA PHE A 358 23.23 18.62 -13.42
C PHE A 358 22.27 18.90 -12.26
N MET A 359 22.26 18.03 -11.24
CA MET A 359 21.38 18.22 -10.09
C MET A 359 21.64 19.55 -9.36
N ASP A 360 22.90 19.88 -9.11
CA ASP A 360 23.31 21.10 -8.41
C ASP A 360 23.03 22.39 -9.20
N SER A 361 22.83 22.30 -10.52
CA SER A 361 22.49 23.44 -11.38
C SER A 361 21.00 23.73 -11.48
N LEU A 362 20.14 22.89 -10.89
CA LEU A 362 18.70 23.07 -10.96
C LEU A 362 18.25 24.22 -10.04
N GLU A 363 17.47 25.15 -10.60
CA GLU A 363 16.97 26.31 -9.84
C GLU A 363 15.54 26.11 -9.33
N MET A 364 14.66 25.56 -10.14
CA MET A 364 13.23 25.34 -9.79
C MET A 364 12.98 23.96 -9.17
N ILE A 365 13.74 22.97 -9.56
CA ILE A 365 13.60 21.58 -9.14
C ILE A 365 14.43 21.35 -7.89
N ALA A 366 13.79 21.01 -6.78
CA ALA A 366 14.48 20.80 -5.50
C ALA A 366 15.13 19.41 -5.41
N ILE A 367 16.33 19.34 -4.85
CA ILE A 367 16.96 18.10 -4.42
C ILE A 367 16.40 17.73 -3.06
N VAL A 368 15.64 16.63 -2.99
CA VAL A 368 15.01 16.16 -1.75
C VAL A 368 14.96 14.64 -1.68
N THR A 369 14.90 14.10 -0.47
CA THR A 369 14.70 12.65 -0.25
C THR A 369 13.23 12.23 -0.31
N HIS A 370 12.39 12.99 -1.02
CA HIS A 370 10.96 12.77 -1.16
C HIS A 370 10.58 12.74 -2.65
N VAL A 371 9.47 12.07 -2.96
CA VAL A 371 8.88 12.03 -4.31
C VAL A 371 7.36 12.13 -4.21
N ALA A 372 6.71 12.47 -5.32
CA ALA A 372 5.26 12.34 -5.47
C ALA A 372 4.43 13.33 -4.63
N ASP A 373 4.93 14.54 -4.44
CA ASP A 373 4.12 15.70 -4.03
C ASP A 373 3.78 16.59 -5.23
N ALA A 374 3.16 17.74 -4.99
CA ALA A 374 2.75 18.68 -6.03
C ALA A 374 3.92 19.40 -6.72
N ARG A 375 5.13 19.36 -6.12
CA ARG A 375 6.33 20.03 -6.64
C ARG A 375 7.19 19.05 -7.40
N THR A 376 7.92 19.55 -8.40
CA THR A 376 8.95 18.75 -9.08
C THR A 376 10.20 18.66 -8.20
N CYS A 377 10.78 17.47 -8.09
CA CYS A 377 11.99 17.21 -7.31
C CYS A 377 12.90 16.21 -8.05
N VAL A 378 14.15 16.16 -7.65
CA VAL A 378 15.18 15.22 -8.10
C VAL A 378 15.96 14.68 -6.90
#